data_5354d9ef564e5362d0c32fa2ded87742
#
_entry.id   5354d9ef564e5362d0c32fa2ded87742
#
_cell.length_a   1.000
_cell.length_b   1.000
_cell.length_c   1.000
_cell.angle_alpha   90.00
_cell.angle_beta   90.00
_cell.angle_gamma   90.00
#
_symmetry.space_group_name_H-M   'P 1'
#
loop_
_entity.id
_entity.type
_entity.pdbx_description
1 polymer ?
#
loop_
_entity_poly.entity_id
_entity_poly.type
_entity_poly.pdbx_seq_one_letter_code
_entity_poly.pdbx_strand_id
1 'polypeptide(L)'
;MNTVILEIGVTYNDNMMERIKTMLSLIIIIICLPYLVTFVVQGDFINDSREKEVNESQSDEDTERLILMLASEMPVTYEKEALKAQAVIARTNLAYARENDQAEPEYISREKLRENLGGKKFQKYYELLKNCVEETEHETVTFQNKIVQLPFHYVSAGKTREKTDEKKNVSYLKSVSSMSDIRSEQFLKIEFYTKKQFYNKLRSAFPELAFSKDSVEKMAIAKERDSASYVLAVQLPGKKITGEEFRNLFVLNSTCFSIKEVDNEIRIVTKGYGQGYGMSQYGANEMAKEGSSY
;
A
#
# COMPACT_ATOMS: atom_id res chain seq x y z
N MET A 1 50.24 -93.71 -16.08
CA MET A 1 49.00 -93.97 -15.39
C MET A 1 48.94 -93.07 -14.15
N ASN A 2 48.04 -92.19 -14.04
CA ASN A 2 47.76 -91.18 -13.01
C ASN A 2 47.86 -89.72 -13.53
N THR A 3 46.75 -89.23 -14.00
CA THR A 3 46.43 -87.82 -13.83
C THR A 3 45.10 -87.47 -14.53
N VAL A 4 43.94 -87.86 -13.96
CA VAL A 4 42.58 -87.50 -14.48
C VAL A 4 41.54 -87.42 -13.34
N ILE A 5 41.85 -87.00 -12.13
CA ILE A 5 40.80 -86.92 -11.08
C ILE A 5 40.81 -85.53 -10.34
N LEU A 6 41.29 -84.47 -10.84
CA LEU A 6 41.35 -83.22 -10.06
C LEU A 6 40.64 -82.04 -10.62
N GLU A 7 39.88 -82.12 -11.76
CA GLU A 7 39.23 -80.95 -12.36
C GLU A 7 37.71 -80.82 -12.20
N ILE A 8 37.02 -81.77 -11.55
CA ILE A 8 35.56 -81.78 -11.45
C ILE A 8 35.06 -81.05 -10.18
N GLY A 9 35.92 -80.80 -9.18
CA GLY A 9 35.51 -80.23 -7.91
C GLY A 9 35.42 -78.74 -7.85
N VAL A 10 36.11 -77.98 -8.71
CA VAL A 10 36.24 -76.54 -8.62
C VAL A 10 35.11 -75.77 -9.34
N THR A 11 34.65 -76.29 -10.46
CA THR A 11 33.57 -75.60 -11.25
C THR A 11 32.18 -75.70 -10.63
N TYR A 12 31.91 -76.68 -9.75
CA TYR A 12 30.61 -76.81 -9.09
C TYR A 12 30.41 -75.82 -7.94
N ASN A 13 31.50 -75.42 -7.28
CA ASN A 13 31.47 -74.48 -6.15
C ASN A 13 31.28 -73.02 -6.58
N ASP A 14 31.86 -72.61 -7.71
CA ASP A 14 31.75 -71.24 -8.22
C ASP A 14 30.33 -70.86 -8.71
N ASN A 15 29.70 -71.81 -9.41
CA ASN A 15 28.28 -71.70 -9.82
C ASN A 15 27.29 -71.63 -8.65
N MET A 16 27.57 -72.28 -7.54
CA MET A 16 26.74 -72.25 -6.35
C MET A 16 26.92 -70.89 -5.58
N MET A 17 28.12 -70.38 -5.49
CA MET A 17 28.42 -69.08 -4.88
C MET A 17 27.81 -67.92 -5.67
N GLU A 18 27.85 -67.97 -7.00
CA GLU A 18 27.20 -66.96 -7.85
C GLU A 18 25.66 -66.98 -7.69
N ARG A 19 25.05 -68.13 -7.62
CA ARG A 19 23.60 -68.28 -7.36
C ARG A 19 23.23 -67.77 -5.98
N ILE A 20 24.04 -67.99 -4.95
CA ILE A 20 23.82 -67.45 -3.59
C ILE A 20 23.93 -65.94 -3.57
N LYS A 21 24.93 -65.35 -4.24
CA LYS A 21 25.08 -63.87 -4.38
C LYS A 21 23.88 -63.26 -5.09
N THR A 22 23.41 -63.88 -6.17
CA THR A 22 22.25 -63.40 -6.93
C THR A 22 20.96 -63.45 -6.10
N MET A 23 20.75 -64.55 -5.34
CA MET A 23 19.60 -64.66 -4.42
C MET A 23 19.66 -63.67 -3.27
N LEU A 24 20.82 -63.42 -2.67
CA LEU A 24 21.02 -62.42 -1.63
C LEU A 24 20.76 -60.98 -2.18
N SER A 25 21.23 -60.68 -3.38
CA SER A 25 20.97 -59.40 -4.04
C SER A 25 19.48 -59.18 -4.32
N LEU A 26 18.75 -60.19 -4.78
CA LEU A 26 17.31 -60.14 -4.99
C LEU A 26 16.53 -59.93 -3.67
N ILE A 27 16.93 -60.58 -2.61
CA ILE A 27 16.32 -60.44 -1.27
C ILE A 27 16.54 -58.99 -0.76
N ILE A 28 17.74 -58.44 -0.92
CA ILE A 28 18.04 -57.04 -0.53
C ILE A 28 17.17 -56.08 -1.33
N ILE A 29 17.02 -56.28 -2.63
CA ILE A 29 16.17 -55.42 -3.48
C ILE A 29 14.71 -55.50 -3.04
N ILE A 30 14.18 -56.73 -2.78
CA ILE A 30 12.78 -56.92 -2.35
C ILE A 30 12.51 -56.28 -1.00
N ILE A 31 13.48 -56.27 -0.07
CA ILE A 31 13.35 -55.65 1.25
C ILE A 31 13.52 -54.13 1.16
N CYS A 32 14.50 -53.62 0.41
CA CYS A 32 14.81 -52.19 0.37
C CYS A 32 13.89 -51.37 -0.54
N LEU A 33 13.34 -51.97 -1.61
CA LEU A 33 12.48 -51.26 -2.56
C LEU A 33 11.22 -50.65 -1.91
N PRO A 34 10.46 -51.36 -1.05
CA PRO A 34 9.31 -50.78 -0.35
C PRO A 34 9.71 -49.60 0.56
N TYR A 35 10.87 -49.70 1.25
CA TYR A 35 11.36 -48.60 2.10
C TYR A 35 11.79 -47.37 1.27
N LEU A 36 12.42 -47.59 0.12
CA LEU A 36 12.77 -46.49 -0.81
C LEU A 36 11.53 -45.81 -1.38
N VAL A 37 10.54 -46.59 -1.80
CA VAL A 37 9.26 -46.04 -2.30
C VAL A 37 8.54 -45.27 -1.19
N THR A 38 8.47 -45.82 0.01
CA THR A 38 7.85 -45.13 1.17
C THR A 38 8.60 -43.82 1.52
N PHE A 39 9.93 -43.82 1.48
CA PHE A 39 10.74 -42.62 1.75
C PHE A 39 10.51 -41.51 0.73
N VAL A 40 10.44 -41.85 -0.58
CA VAL A 40 10.15 -40.88 -1.63
C VAL A 40 8.74 -40.32 -1.50
N VAL A 41 7.73 -41.20 -1.34
CA VAL A 41 6.33 -40.77 -1.20
C VAL A 41 6.08 -39.97 0.07
N GLN A 42 6.68 -40.34 1.22
CA GLN A 42 6.57 -39.54 2.44
C GLN A 42 7.34 -38.23 2.36
N GLY A 43 8.47 -38.20 1.65
CA GLY A 43 9.24 -36.96 1.41
C GLY A 43 8.44 -35.91 0.64
N ASP A 44 7.73 -36.33 -0.41
CA ASP A 44 6.85 -35.46 -1.20
C ASP A 44 5.64 -34.98 -0.38
N PHE A 45 5.03 -35.83 0.44
CA PHE A 45 3.93 -35.45 1.33
C PHE A 45 4.34 -34.47 2.42
N ILE A 46 5.53 -34.60 3.00
CA ILE A 46 6.03 -33.70 4.05
C ILE A 46 6.37 -32.33 3.45
N ASN A 47 6.91 -32.26 2.24
CA ASN A 47 7.20 -31.00 1.56
C ASN A 47 5.91 -30.26 1.16
N ASP A 48 4.94 -30.94 0.58
CA ASP A 48 3.64 -30.34 0.21
C ASP A 48 2.87 -29.85 1.45
N SER A 49 2.92 -30.57 2.56
CA SER A 49 2.30 -30.14 3.82
C SER A 49 3.00 -28.91 4.42
N ARG A 50 4.33 -28.85 4.38
CA ARG A 50 5.08 -27.70 4.88
C ARG A 50 4.90 -26.46 3.99
N GLU A 51 4.88 -26.61 2.67
CA GLU A 51 4.59 -25.50 1.76
C GLU A 51 3.17 -24.96 1.95
N LYS A 52 2.19 -25.81 2.20
CA LYS A 52 0.81 -25.40 2.52
C LYS A 52 0.74 -24.65 3.85
N GLU A 53 1.34 -25.16 4.92
CA GLU A 53 1.36 -24.50 6.23
C GLU A 53 2.09 -23.14 6.18
N VAL A 54 3.19 -23.04 5.42
CA VAL A 54 3.92 -21.77 5.24
C VAL A 54 3.08 -20.77 4.42
N ASN A 55 2.43 -21.21 3.36
CA ASN A 55 1.59 -20.37 2.53
C ASN A 55 0.33 -19.92 3.28
N GLU A 56 -0.33 -20.77 4.06
CA GLU A 56 -1.47 -20.40 4.91
C GLU A 56 -1.05 -19.38 5.98
N SER A 57 0.07 -19.60 6.68
CA SER A 57 0.55 -18.69 7.70
C SER A 57 0.94 -17.32 7.13
N GLN A 58 1.49 -17.25 5.93
CA GLN A 58 1.85 -16.03 5.25
C GLN A 58 0.61 -15.29 4.72
N SER A 59 -0.40 -16.03 4.26
CA SER A 59 -1.71 -15.49 3.85
C SER A 59 -2.42 -14.83 5.04
N ASP A 60 -2.40 -15.48 6.20
CA ASP A 60 -3.03 -14.94 7.42
C ASP A 60 -2.31 -13.67 7.91
N GLU A 61 -0.97 -13.65 7.85
CA GLU A 61 -0.18 -12.46 8.22
C GLU A 61 -0.44 -11.29 7.27
N ASP A 62 -0.52 -11.53 5.97
CA ASP A 62 -0.81 -10.49 4.98
C ASP A 62 -2.26 -9.98 5.11
N THR A 63 -3.20 -10.85 5.44
CA THR A 63 -4.59 -10.47 5.71
C THR A 63 -4.68 -9.54 6.93
N GLU A 64 -4.05 -9.90 8.05
CA GLU A 64 -4.00 -9.05 9.25
C GLU A 64 -3.35 -7.70 8.95
N ARG A 65 -2.25 -7.69 8.22
CA ARG A 65 -1.55 -6.48 7.78
C ARG A 65 -2.46 -5.56 6.98
N LEU A 66 -3.19 -6.08 5.99
CA LEU A 66 -4.13 -5.31 5.17
C LEU A 66 -5.30 -4.76 5.99
N ILE A 67 -5.81 -5.49 6.98
CA ILE A 67 -6.84 -5.00 7.92
C ILE A 67 -6.33 -3.78 8.68
N LEU A 68 -5.10 -3.86 9.22
CA LEU A 68 -4.51 -2.78 9.99
C LEU A 68 -4.12 -1.57 9.11
N MET A 69 -3.67 -1.80 7.88
CA MET A 69 -3.46 -0.75 6.88
C MET A 69 -4.77 -0.02 6.56
N LEU A 70 -5.83 -0.76 6.24
CA LEU A 70 -7.15 -0.21 5.95
C LEU A 70 -7.67 0.63 7.13
N ALA A 71 -7.51 0.14 8.38
CA ALA A 71 -7.90 0.87 9.57
C ALA A 71 -7.07 2.15 9.81
N SER A 72 -5.84 2.20 9.33
CA SER A 72 -4.95 3.35 9.45
C SER A 72 -5.22 4.42 8.40
N GLU A 73 -5.64 4.01 7.22
CA GLU A 73 -5.76 4.86 6.04
C GLU A 73 -7.14 5.49 5.89
N MET A 74 -8.22 4.79 6.33
CA MET A 74 -9.61 5.23 6.12
C MET A 74 -10.43 5.15 7.42
N PRO A 75 -11.37 6.09 7.67
CA PRO A 75 -12.28 5.99 8.80
C PRO A 75 -13.09 4.69 8.76
N VAL A 76 -12.98 3.86 9.81
CA VAL A 76 -13.64 2.54 9.90
C VAL A 76 -15.17 2.62 9.91
N THR A 77 -15.74 3.83 10.01
CA THR A 77 -17.16 4.11 9.97
C THR A 77 -17.71 4.39 8.58
N TYR A 78 -16.84 4.34 7.55
CA TYR A 78 -17.27 4.55 6.17
C TYR A 78 -18.05 3.33 5.66
N GLU A 79 -18.78 3.53 4.58
CA GLU A 79 -19.59 2.49 3.94
C GLU A 79 -18.71 1.33 3.45
N LYS A 80 -19.26 0.12 3.48
CA LYS A 80 -18.55 -1.11 3.14
C LYS A 80 -17.90 -1.06 1.76
N GLU A 81 -18.58 -0.52 0.75
CA GLU A 81 -18.03 -0.44 -0.60
C GLU A 81 -16.84 0.55 -0.70
N ALA A 82 -16.87 1.65 0.04
CA ALA A 82 -15.71 2.53 0.14
C ALA A 82 -14.51 1.87 0.84
N LEU A 83 -14.77 1.10 1.91
CA LEU A 83 -13.73 0.33 2.59
C LEU A 83 -13.13 -0.76 1.70
N LYS A 84 -13.94 -1.42 0.86
CA LYS A 84 -13.45 -2.39 -0.15
C LYS A 84 -12.55 -1.72 -1.18
N ALA A 85 -12.94 -0.56 -1.73
CA ALA A 85 -12.11 0.20 -2.65
C ALA A 85 -10.74 0.53 -2.02
N GLN A 86 -10.73 0.95 -0.75
CA GLN A 86 -9.48 1.22 -0.04
C GLN A 86 -8.67 -0.07 0.24
N ALA A 87 -9.33 -1.21 0.50
CA ALA A 87 -8.64 -2.49 0.68
C ALA A 87 -7.90 -2.93 -0.61
N VAL A 88 -8.52 -2.75 -1.78
CA VAL A 88 -7.86 -2.98 -3.08
C VAL A 88 -6.68 -2.04 -3.28
N ILE A 89 -6.81 -0.75 -2.91
CA ILE A 89 -5.70 0.22 -2.97
C ILE A 89 -4.57 -0.20 -2.03
N ALA A 90 -4.86 -0.54 -0.78
CA ALA A 90 -3.87 -0.96 0.21
C ALA A 90 -3.10 -2.20 -0.27
N ARG A 91 -3.80 -3.22 -0.78
CA ARG A 91 -3.20 -4.44 -1.35
C ARG A 91 -2.33 -4.13 -2.57
N THR A 92 -2.81 -3.26 -3.46
CA THR A 92 -2.05 -2.85 -4.64
C THR A 92 -0.77 -2.12 -4.25
N ASN A 93 -0.83 -1.20 -3.28
CA ASN A 93 0.33 -0.46 -2.79
C ASN A 93 1.33 -1.35 -2.05
N LEU A 94 0.85 -2.32 -1.28
CA LEU A 94 1.71 -3.32 -0.62
C LEU A 94 2.46 -4.17 -1.66
N ALA A 95 1.74 -4.69 -2.67
CA ALA A 95 2.34 -5.45 -3.76
C ALA A 95 3.33 -4.60 -4.57
N TYR A 96 2.97 -3.34 -4.87
CA TYR A 96 3.86 -2.40 -5.55
C TYR A 96 5.16 -2.15 -4.76
N ALA A 97 5.07 -1.96 -3.46
CA ALA A 97 6.25 -1.74 -2.61
C ALA A 97 7.18 -2.95 -2.63
N ARG A 98 6.64 -4.16 -2.53
CA ARG A 98 7.39 -5.43 -2.58
C ARG A 98 8.08 -5.65 -3.94
N GLU A 99 7.36 -5.43 -5.05
CA GLU A 99 7.93 -5.59 -6.40
C GLU A 99 9.04 -4.56 -6.72
N ASN A 100 9.05 -3.42 -6.05
CA ASN A 100 10.03 -2.34 -6.30
C ASN A 100 11.05 -2.16 -5.17
N ASP A 101 11.18 -3.11 -4.25
CA ASP A 101 12.09 -3.05 -3.10
C ASP A 101 11.95 -1.75 -2.29
N GLN A 102 10.72 -1.25 -2.14
CA GLN A 102 10.40 -0.07 -1.35
C GLN A 102 9.94 -0.46 0.05
N ALA A 103 10.03 0.48 0.98
CA ALA A 103 9.44 0.31 2.30
C ALA A 103 7.93 0.08 2.19
N GLU A 104 7.43 -0.95 2.87
CA GLU A 104 6.00 -1.21 2.94
C GLU A 104 5.28 -0.05 3.67
N PRO A 105 4.00 0.22 3.32
CA PRO A 105 3.22 1.25 4.00
C PRO A 105 3.15 1.01 5.52
N GLU A 106 3.27 2.08 6.29
CA GLU A 106 3.12 2.02 7.74
C GLU A 106 1.65 1.82 8.15
N TYR A 107 1.42 1.11 9.24
CA TYR A 107 0.09 0.89 9.82
C TYR A 107 0.14 0.82 11.34
N ILE A 108 -1.00 1.06 11.99
CA ILE A 108 -1.11 0.96 13.45
C ILE A 108 -1.13 -0.51 13.88
N SER A 109 -0.71 -0.78 15.13
CA SER A 109 -0.86 -2.12 15.70
C SER A 109 -2.32 -2.43 16.06
N ARG A 110 -2.62 -3.72 16.17
CA ARG A 110 -3.94 -4.21 16.59
C ARG A 110 -4.32 -3.69 17.97
N GLU A 111 -3.37 -3.60 18.88
CA GLU A 111 -3.56 -3.05 20.23
C GLU A 111 -3.95 -1.57 20.15
N LYS A 112 -3.25 -0.81 19.29
CA LYS A 112 -3.54 0.62 19.08
C LYS A 112 -4.93 0.85 18.48
N LEU A 113 -5.31 0.02 17.51
CA LEU A 113 -6.68 0.05 16.96
C LEU A 113 -7.73 -0.24 18.04
N ARG A 114 -7.47 -1.23 18.90
CA ARG A 114 -8.37 -1.58 20.03
C ARG A 114 -8.49 -0.45 21.05
N GLU A 115 -7.38 0.20 21.39
CA GLU A 115 -7.38 1.38 22.26
C GLU A 115 -8.22 2.52 21.66
N ASN A 116 -8.00 2.83 20.38
CA ASN A 116 -8.67 3.94 19.70
C ASN A 116 -10.20 3.72 19.60
N LEU A 117 -10.65 2.49 19.38
CA LEU A 117 -12.07 2.16 19.16
C LEU A 117 -12.80 1.77 20.46
N GLY A 118 -12.07 1.27 21.46
CA GLY A 118 -12.64 0.62 22.65
C GLY A 118 -13.21 -0.77 22.37
N GLY A 119 -13.21 -1.67 23.36
CA GLY A 119 -13.38 -3.11 23.16
C GLY A 119 -14.59 -3.57 22.34
N LYS A 120 -15.81 -3.02 22.62
CA LYS A 120 -17.04 -3.41 21.90
C LYS A 120 -17.05 -2.92 20.44
N LYS A 121 -16.58 -1.71 20.19
CA LYS A 121 -16.50 -1.16 18.83
C LYS A 121 -15.38 -1.82 18.04
N PHE A 122 -14.25 -2.14 18.69
CA PHE A 122 -13.13 -2.84 18.07
C PHE A 122 -13.61 -4.13 17.40
N GLN A 123 -14.31 -5.03 18.13
CA GLN A 123 -14.76 -6.30 17.56
C GLN A 123 -15.62 -6.08 16.30
N LYS A 124 -16.60 -5.17 16.39
CA LYS A 124 -17.50 -4.85 15.27
C LYS A 124 -16.75 -4.35 14.03
N TYR A 125 -15.86 -3.38 14.20
CA TYR A 125 -15.18 -2.75 13.07
C TYR A 125 -14.06 -3.63 12.54
N TYR A 126 -13.38 -4.38 13.41
CA TYR A 126 -12.39 -5.34 12.98
C TYR A 126 -12.98 -6.42 12.05
N GLU A 127 -14.13 -6.99 12.41
CA GLU A 127 -14.84 -7.95 11.56
C GLU A 127 -15.31 -7.32 10.24
N LEU A 128 -15.78 -6.06 10.26
CA LEU A 128 -16.13 -5.34 9.04
C LEU A 128 -14.94 -5.18 8.11
N LEU A 129 -13.79 -4.72 8.64
CA LEU A 129 -12.57 -4.53 7.85
C LEU A 129 -12.03 -5.86 7.31
N LYS A 130 -12.06 -6.91 8.15
CA LYS A 130 -11.70 -8.27 7.75
C LYS A 130 -12.54 -8.73 6.56
N ASN A 131 -13.87 -8.62 6.65
CA ASN A 131 -14.76 -8.98 5.54
C ASN A 131 -14.46 -8.17 4.27
N CYS A 132 -14.13 -6.86 4.38
CA CYS A 132 -13.76 -6.05 3.21
C CYS A 132 -12.48 -6.54 2.56
N VAL A 133 -11.47 -6.94 3.35
CA VAL A 133 -10.21 -7.49 2.84
C VAL A 133 -10.41 -8.86 2.19
N GLU A 134 -11.20 -9.75 2.80
CA GLU A 134 -11.49 -11.09 2.28
C GLU A 134 -12.37 -11.05 1.02
N GLU A 135 -13.41 -10.21 0.99
CA GLU A 135 -14.30 -10.07 -0.18
C GLU A 135 -13.62 -9.44 -1.41
N THR A 136 -12.47 -8.81 -1.22
CA THR A 136 -11.63 -8.26 -2.29
C THR A 136 -10.33 -9.04 -2.47
N GLU A 137 -10.27 -10.27 -1.97
CA GLU A 137 -9.09 -11.12 -2.06
C GLU A 137 -8.62 -11.27 -3.52
N HIS A 138 -7.30 -11.26 -3.73
CA HIS A 138 -6.64 -11.34 -5.05
C HIS A 138 -6.86 -10.14 -6.00
N GLU A 139 -7.59 -9.10 -5.59
CA GLU A 139 -7.80 -7.93 -6.44
C GLU A 139 -6.69 -6.89 -6.26
N THR A 140 -6.06 -6.54 -7.38
CA THR A 140 -5.07 -5.47 -7.48
C THR A 140 -5.32 -4.64 -8.74
N VAL A 141 -4.92 -3.37 -8.70
CA VAL A 141 -5.03 -2.48 -9.86
C VAL A 141 -3.73 -2.49 -10.66
N THR A 142 -3.85 -2.69 -11.95
CA THR A 142 -2.72 -2.64 -12.88
C THR A 142 -2.91 -1.58 -13.95
N PHE A 143 -1.82 -1.05 -14.46
CA PHE A 143 -1.78 -0.21 -15.63
C PHE A 143 -0.74 -0.75 -16.62
N GLN A 144 -1.14 -1.04 -17.86
CA GLN A 144 -0.28 -1.68 -18.86
C GLN A 144 0.34 -2.99 -18.36
N ASN A 145 -0.46 -3.83 -17.69
CA ASN A 145 -0.07 -5.11 -17.10
C ASN A 145 1.03 -5.04 -16.01
N LYS A 146 1.19 -3.87 -15.37
CA LYS A 146 2.10 -3.69 -14.24
C LYS A 146 1.33 -3.17 -13.04
N ILE A 147 1.67 -3.65 -11.86
CA ILE A 147 1.16 -3.08 -10.61
C ILE A 147 1.64 -1.63 -10.50
N VAL A 148 0.75 -0.74 -10.08
CA VAL A 148 1.02 0.69 -9.99
C VAL A 148 0.73 1.21 -8.59
N GLN A 149 1.46 2.26 -8.18
CA GLN A 149 1.20 2.93 -6.92
C GLN A 149 -0.08 3.76 -7.00
N LEU A 150 -1.01 3.54 -6.11
CA LEU A 150 -2.31 4.20 -6.07
C LEU A 150 -2.37 5.22 -4.93
N PRO A 151 -2.28 6.51 -5.22
CA PRO A 151 -2.48 7.54 -4.21
C PRO A 151 -3.96 7.66 -3.84
N PHE A 152 -4.20 8.12 -2.60
CA PHE A 152 -5.51 8.47 -2.10
C PHE A 152 -5.40 9.70 -1.19
N HIS A 153 -6.50 10.34 -0.91
CA HIS A 153 -6.57 11.51 -0.04
C HIS A 153 -7.95 11.60 0.61
N TYR A 154 -8.03 12.33 1.73
CA TYR A 154 -9.25 12.36 2.52
C TYR A 154 -10.42 13.06 1.80
N VAL A 155 -10.19 14.31 1.32
CA VAL A 155 -11.22 15.14 0.65
C VAL A 155 -10.57 15.91 -0.50
N SER A 156 -11.10 15.82 -1.72
CA SER A 156 -10.61 16.64 -2.83
C SER A 156 -11.13 18.09 -2.76
N ALA A 157 -10.58 18.96 -3.58
CA ALA A 157 -11.11 20.32 -3.73
C ALA A 157 -12.36 20.40 -4.65
N GLY A 158 -13.12 19.30 -4.78
CA GLY A 158 -14.28 19.12 -5.69
C GLY A 158 -13.90 18.42 -7.00
N LYS A 159 -12.59 18.20 -7.22
CA LYS A 159 -12.04 17.54 -8.38
C LYS A 159 -10.66 16.97 -8.02
N THR A 160 -10.37 15.76 -8.45
CA THR A 160 -9.04 15.17 -8.25
C THR A 160 -8.03 15.75 -9.22
N ARG A 161 -6.76 15.67 -8.86
CA ARG A 161 -5.66 16.11 -9.72
C ARG A 161 -5.30 15.04 -10.73
N GLU A 162 -4.83 15.46 -11.90
CA GLU A 162 -4.17 14.54 -12.81
C GLU A 162 -2.66 14.69 -12.73
N LYS A 163 -1.96 13.61 -12.99
CA LYS A 163 -0.50 13.60 -13.10
C LYS A 163 -0.13 12.91 -14.40
N THR A 164 0.52 13.67 -15.25
CA THR A 164 1.08 13.17 -16.50
C THR A 164 2.59 13.27 -16.39
N ASP A 165 3.24 12.14 -16.20
CA ASP A 165 4.70 12.04 -16.27
C ASP A 165 5.02 10.79 -17.09
N GLU A 166 5.26 10.98 -18.38
CA GLU A 166 5.55 9.89 -19.31
C GLU A 166 6.79 9.09 -18.89
N LYS A 167 7.77 9.74 -18.23
CA LYS A 167 8.99 9.07 -17.76
C LYS A 167 8.71 8.12 -16.59
N LYS A 168 7.70 8.44 -15.77
CA LYS A 168 7.32 7.65 -14.60
C LYS A 168 6.09 6.75 -14.83
N ASN A 169 5.56 6.73 -16.06
CA ASN A 169 4.38 5.95 -16.43
C ASN A 169 3.17 6.19 -15.49
N VAL A 170 2.93 7.45 -15.09
CA VAL A 170 1.82 7.84 -14.18
C VAL A 170 0.63 8.47 -14.92
N SER A 171 0.47 8.20 -16.21
CA SER A 171 -0.66 8.71 -17.01
C SER A 171 -2.01 8.11 -16.63
N TYR A 172 -2.06 7.12 -15.74
CA TYR A 172 -3.27 6.55 -15.17
C TYR A 172 -3.95 7.45 -14.13
N LEU A 173 -3.23 8.42 -13.55
CA LEU A 173 -3.80 9.35 -12.58
C LEU A 173 -4.55 10.47 -13.30
N LYS A 174 -5.79 10.18 -13.71
CA LYS A 174 -6.67 11.14 -14.37
C LYS A 174 -7.43 12.00 -13.37
N SER A 175 -7.75 13.21 -13.77
CA SER A 175 -8.62 14.09 -13.01
C SER A 175 -10.08 13.69 -13.19
N VAL A 176 -10.77 13.48 -12.08
CA VAL A 176 -12.20 13.17 -12.04
C VAL A 176 -12.95 14.12 -11.13
N SER A 177 -14.23 14.36 -11.44
CA SER A 177 -15.12 15.15 -10.60
C SER A 177 -15.40 14.40 -9.29
N SER A 178 -15.33 15.12 -8.17
CA SER A 178 -15.68 14.63 -6.84
C SER A 178 -16.46 15.72 -6.09
N MET A 179 -17.57 16.13 -6.69
CA MET A 179 -18.38 17.26 -6.19
C MET A 179 -19.06 16.97 -4.85
N SER A 180 -19.26 15.70 -4.50
CA SER A 180 -19.75 15.28 -3.18
C SER A 180 -18.82 15.74 -2.05
N ASP A 181 -17.52 15.89 -2.31
CA ASP A 181 -16.52 16.35 -1.34
C ASP A 181 -16.86 17.72 -0.73
N ILE A 182 -17.60 18.56 -1.45
CA ILE A 182 -18.03 19.89 -0.96
C ILE A 182 -18.90 19.78 0.29
N ARG A 183 -19.56 18.64 0.50
CA ARG A 183 -20.42 18.38 1.68
C ARG A 183 -19.62 17.99 2.92
N SER A 184 -18.32 17.69 2.77
CA SER A 184 -17.46 17.32 3.89
C SER A 184 -17.20 18.53 4.81
N GLU A 185 -17.29 18.34 6.11
CA GLU A 185 -16.87 19.33 7.10
C GLU A 185 -15.39 19.71 6.98
N GLN A 186 -14.58 18.84 6.40
CA GLN A 186 -13.14 19.05 6.15
C GLN A 186 -12.86 19.71 4.79
N PHE A 187 -13.90 20.01 3.99
CA PHE A 187 -13.73 20.58 2.66
C PHE A 187 -13.13 21.97 2.70
N LEU A 188 -13.54 22.81 3.65
CA LEU A 188 -13.12 24.21 3.73
C LEU A 188 -12.49 24.50 5.09
N LYS A 189 -11.27 25.04 5.06
CA LYS A 189 -10.59 25.56 6.25
C LYS A 189 -10.19 27.01 6.01
N ILE A 190 -10.53 27.89 6.94
CA ILE A 190 -10.18 29.32 6.90
C ILE A 190 -9.29 29.62 8.10
N GLU A 191 -8.14 30.18 7.84
CA GLU A 191 -7.16 30.56 8.86
C GLU A 191 -6.81 32.04 8.71
N PHE A 192 -6.70 32.74 9.83
CA PHE A 192 -6.33 34.14 9.88
C PHE A 192 -4.96 34.30 10.56
N TYR A 193 -4.16 35.15 9.99
CA TYR A 193 -2.85 35.53 10.51
C TYR A 193 -2.77 37.04 10.56
N THR A 194 -2.26 37.63 11.65
CA THR A 194 -1.82 39.01 11.59
C THR A 194 -0.67 39.15 10.58
N LYS A 195 -0.50 40.31 9.95
CA LYS A 195 0.63 40.57 9.04
C LYS A 195 1.98 40.21 9.67
N LYS A 196 2.12 40.48 10.99
CA LYS A 196 3.34 40.15 11.74
C LYS A 196 3.56 38.62 11.85
N GLN A 197 2.51 37.85 12.15
CA GLN A 197 2.62 36.38 12.24
C GLN A 197 2.98 35.79 10.89
N PHE A 198 2.31 36.20 9.82
CA PHE A 198 2.55 35.72 8.46
C PHE A 198 3.98 36.07 8.01
N TYR A 199 4.41 37.32 8.20
CA TYR A 199 5.76 37.77 7.94
C TYR A 199 6.80 36.96 8.71
N ASN A 200 6.60 36.73 10.02
CA ASN A 200 7.55 36.00 10.85
C ASN A 200 7.69 34.54 10.39
N LYS A 201 6.60 33.89 10.00
CA LYS A 201 6.66 32.50 9.44
C LYS A 201 7.51 32.44 8.18
N LEU A 202 7.27 33.37 7.22
CA LEU A 202 8.06 33.44 5.99
C LEU A 202 9.53 33.73 6.27
N ARG A 203 9.82 34.75 7.12
CA ARG A 203 11.18 35.12 7.45
C ARG A 203 11.95 34.03 8.19
N SER A 204 11.29 33.28 9.06
CA SER A 204 11.93 32.15 9.76
C SER A 204 12.32 31.03 8.81
N ALA A 205 11.52 30.78 7.78
CA ALA A 205 11.79 29.75 6.77
C ALA A 205 12.79 30.23 5.69
N PHE A 206 12.80 31.52 5.39
CA PHE A 206 13.60 32.13 4.31
C PHE A 206 14.28 33.42 4.82
N PRO A 207 15.25 33.33 5.74
CA PRO A 207 15.88 34.50 6.36
C PRO A 207 16.67 35.37 5.38
N GLU A 208 17.07 34.79 4.24
CA GLU A 208 17.80 35.48 3.16
C GLU A 208 16.93 36.44 2.34
N LEU A 209 15.59 36.34 2.42
CA LEU A 209 14.70 37.16 1.59
C LEU A 209 14.26 38.44 2.30
N ALA A 210 14.15 39.50 1.52
CA ALA A 210 13.69 40.81 1.98
C ALA A 210 12.16 40.91 1.85
N PHE A 211 11.43 40.57 2.91
CA PHE A 211 9.98 40.69 2.95
C PHE A 211 9.55 42.12 3.36
N SER A 212 8.51 42.63 2.67
CA SER A 212 7.81 43.83 3.09
C SER A 212 6.67 43.48 4.05
N LYS A 213 6.48 44.31 5.09
CA LYS A 213 5.35 44.15 6.02
C LYS A 213 4.08 44.91 5.55
N ASP A 214 4.15 45.61 4.41
CA ASP A 214 3.08 46.52 3.99
C ASP A 214 1.87 45.79 3.40
N SER A 215 2.10 44.73 2.60
CA SER A 215 1.00 43.95 2.01
C SER A 215 1.37 42.51 1.81
N VAL A 216 0.36 41.63 1.84
CA VAL A 216 0.51 40.20 1.56
C VAL A 216 0.98 39.93 0.13
N GLU A 217 0.55 40.74 -0.82
CA GLU A 217 0.90 40.62 -2.24
C GLU A 217 2.40 40.82 -2.50
N LYS A 218 3.07 41.59 -1.63
CA LYS A 218 4.52 41.73 -1.65
C LYS A 218 5.26 40.63 -0.90
N MET A 219 4.56 39.81 -0.11
CA MET A 219 5.14 38.72 0.67
C MET A 219 4.98 37.35 -0.01
N ALA A 220 3.80 37.04 -0.55
CA ALA A 220 3.53 35.76 -1.18
C ALA A 220 2.36 35.80 -2.17
N ILE A 221 2.55 35.30 -3.37
CA ILE A 221 1.53 35.22 -4.41
C ILE A 221 1.44 33.80 -4.96
N ALA A 222 0.27 33.19 -4.88
CA ALA A 222 0.00 31.93 -5.57
C ALA A 222 -0.07 32.16 -7.09
N LYS A 223 0.94 31.73 -7.83
CA LYS A 223 1.11 32.06 -9.27
C LYS A 223 0.57 31.00 -10.20
N GLU A 224 0.92 29.76 -9.99
CA GLU A 224 0.63 28.67 -10.91
C GLU A 224 -0.30 27.68 -10.23
N ARG A 225 -1.29 27.20 -11.00
CA ARG A 225 -2.25 26.18 -10.56
C ARG A 225 -2.40 25.11 -11.62
N ASP A 226 -2.69 23.90 -11.18
CA ASP A 226 -3.10 22.83 -12.09
C ASP A 226 -4.58 22.95 -12.49
N SER A 227 -5.04 22.02 -13.33
CA SER A 227 -6.41 21.95 -13.84
C SER A 227 -7.46 21.73 -12.73
N ALA A 228 -7.06 21.25 -11.57
CA ALA A 228 -7.89 21.04 -10.39
C ALA A 228 -7.76 22.19 -9.35
N SER A 229 -7.11 23.30 -9.74
CA SER A 229 -6.92 24.53 -8.93
C SER A 229 -5.95 24.39 -7.75
N TYR A 230 -5.18 23.32 -7.66
CA TYR A 230 -4.11 23.21 -6.66
C TYR A 230 -2.92 24.08 -7.05
N VAL A 231 -2.36 24.80 -6.09
CA VAL A 231 -1.22 25.70 -6.29
C VAL A 231 0.03 24.86 -6.54
N LEU A 232 0.66 25.10 -7.69
CA LEU A 232 1.93 24.48 -8.05
C LEU A 232 3.11 25.34 -7.56
N ALA A 233 2.95 26.65 -7.61
CA ALA A 233 4.01 27.59 -7.23
C ALA A 233 3.51 28.84 -6.52
N VAL A 234 4.30 29.26 -5.54
CA VAL A 234 4.15 30.53 -4.81
C VAL A 234 5.38 31.40 -5.08
N GLN A 235 5.14 32.63 -5.52
CA GLN A 235 6.18 33.61 -5.69
C GLN A 235 6.41 34.38 -4.39
N LEU A 236 7.62 34.30 -3.87
CA LEU A 236 8.15 35.13 -2.79
C LEU A 236 9.07 36.22 -3.38
N PRO A 237 9.46 37.25 -2.61
CA PRO A 237 10.44 38.22 -3.05
C PRO A 237 11.77 37.57 -3.42
N GLY A 238 12.11 37.58 -4.71
CA GLY A 238 13.35 36.97 -5.22
C GLY A 238 13.40 35.43 -5.29
N LYS A 239 12.35 34.72 -4.86
CA LYS A 239 12.34 33.25 -4.84
C LYS A 239 10.97 32.68 -5.23
N LYS A 240 10.98 31.60 -5.96
CA LYS A 240 9.79 30.79 -6.24
C LYS A 240 9.88 29.49 -5.44
N ILE A 241 8.84 29.16 -4.70
CA ILE A 241 8.72 27.92 -3.95
C ILE A 241 7.53 27.10 -4.46
N THR A 242 7.49 25.82 -4.16
CA THR A 242 6.36 24.96 -4.51
C THR A 242 5.14 25.22 -3.62
N GLY A 243 3.95 24.85 -4.12
CA GLY A 243 2.74 24.88 -3.30
C GLY A 243 2.84 23.97 -2.08
N GLU A 244 3.55 22.83 -2.18
CA GLU A 244 3.80 21.92 -1.06
C GLU A 244 4.71 22.54 0.01
N GLU A 245 5.80 23.23 -0.37
CA GLU A 245 6.64 23.94 0.60
C GLU A 245 5.82 25.00 1.36
N PHE A 246 4.95 25.72 0.65
CA PHE A 246 4.08 26.72 1.29
C PHE A 246 3.02 26.05 2.19
N ARG A 247 2.39 24.95 1.72
CA ARG A 247 1.46 24.14 2.52
C ARG A 247 2.10 23.67 3.82
N ASN A 248 3.31 23.12 3.75
CA ASN A 248 4.03 22.61 4.92
C ASN A 248 4.39 23.73 5.90
N LEU A 249 4.83 24.89 5.40
CA LEU A 249 5.17 26.05 6.22
C LEU A 249 3.97 26.57 7.04
N PHE A 250 2.79 26.61 6.43
CA PHE A 250 1.57 27.11 7.05
C PHE A 250 0.69 26.01 7.65
N VAL A 251 1.08 24.73 7.51
CA VAL A 251 0.33 23.53 7.97
C VAL A 251 -1.08 23.50 7.39
N LEU A 252 -1.18 23.76 6.09
CA LEU A 252 -2.45 23.77 5.38
C LEU A 252 -2.93 22.34 5.07
N ASN A 253 -4.24 22.15 5.03
CA ASN A 253 -4.83 20.85 4.72
C ASN A 253 -4.51 20.36 3.30
N SER A 254 -4.39 21.27 2.33
CA SER A 254 -4.05 20.95 0.94
C SER A 254 -3.29 22.09 0.27
N THR A 255 -2.83 21.87 -0.97
CA THR A 255 -2.28 22.96 -1.81
C THR A 255 -3.35 23.70 -2.61
N CYS A 256 -4.64 23.35 -2.47
CA CYS A 256 -5.72 24.15 -3.06
C CYS A 256 -6.10 25.30 -2.12
N PHE A 257 -5.25 26.34 -2.07
CA PHE A 257 -5.47 27.46 -1.19
C PHE A 257 -5.48 28.81 -1.92
N SER A 258 -6.04 29.82 -1.28
CA SER A 258 -5.93 31.23 -1.67
C SER A 258 -5.48 32.08 -0.49
N ILE A 259 -4.72 33.14 -0.78
CA ILE A 259 -4.20 34.07 0.20
C ILE A 259 -4.77 35.44 -0.13
N LYS A 260 -5.42 36.10 0.83
CA LYS A 260 -5.94 37.46 0.66
C LYS A 260 -5.77 38.27 1.94
N GLU A 261 -5.54 39.56 1.80
CA GLU A 261 -5.64 40.49 2.90
C GLU A 261 -7.10 40.89 3.09
N VAL A 262 -7.59 40.85 4.32
CA VAL A 262 -8.97 41.20 4.71
C VAL A 262 -8.87 41.89 6.08
N ASP A 263 -9.38 43.08 6.22
CA ASP A 263 -9.45 43.85 7.48
C ASP A 263 -8.11 43.91 8.25
N ASN A 264 -7.02 44.13 7.51
CA ASN A 264 -5.65 44.19 8.03
C ASN A 264 -5.06 42.84 8.54
N GLU A 265 -5.76 41.71 8.29
CA GLU A 265 -5.30 40.36 8.54
C GLU A 265 -5.10 39.60 7.21
N ILE A 266 -4.31 38.55 7.24
CA ILE A 266 -4.11 37.65 6.10
C ILE A 266 -4.98 36.43 6.28
N ARG A 267 -5.94 36.30 5.41
CA ARG A 267 -6.82 35.14 5.34
C ARG A 267 -6.29 34.12 4.35
N ILE A 268 -6.02 32.91 4.81
CA ILE A 268 -5.76 31.75 3.97
C ILE A 268 -7.02 30.88 3.96
N VAL A 269 -7.54 30.61 2.78
CA VAL A 269 -8.67 29.69 2.56
C VAL A 269 -8.13 28.45 1.86
N THR A 270 -8.27 27.31 2.47
CA THR A 270 -7.85 26.01 1.93
C THR A 270 -9.08 25.17 1.60
N LYS A 271 -9.10 24.54 0.41
CA LYS A 271 -10.12 23.58 -0.02
C LYS A 271 -9.55 22.18 -0.12
N GLY A 272 -10.29 21.19 0.39
CA GLY A 272 -9.89 19.80 0.41
C GLY A 272 -8.86 19.47 1.52
N TYR A 273 -8.62 18.18 1.69
CA TYR A 273 -7.68 17.65 2.66
C TYR A 273 -6.84 16.53 2.04
N GLY A 274 -5.57 16.75 1.87
CA GLY A 274 -4.61 15.85 1.24
C GLY A 274 -4.03 16.40 -0.05
N GLN A 275 -3.35 15.55 -0.78
CA GLN A 275 -2.59 15.90 -2.00
C GLN A 275 -3.45 16.04 -3.26
N GLY A 276 -4.66 15.46 -3.25
CA GLY A 276 -5.64 15.55 -4.33
C GLY A 276 -5.46 14.56 -5.47
N TYR A 277 -4.44 13.69 -5.46
CA TYR A 277 -4.26 12.64 -6.46
C TYR A 277 -4.99 11.35 -6.08
N GLY A 278 -5.45 10.60 -7.09
CA GLY A 278 -6.08 9.30 -6.92
C GLY A 278 -7.47 9.38 -6.27
N MET A 279 -7.80 8.43 -5.40
CA MET A 279 -9.14 8.32 -4.83
C MET A 279 -9.38 9.37 -3.72
N SER A 280 -10.51 10.09 -3.80
CA SER A 280 -11.06 10.81 -2.65
C SER A 280 -11.81 9.82 -1.76
N GLN A 281 -11.35 9.65 -0.52
CA GLN A 281 -11.98 8.73 0.42
C GLN A 281 -13.40 9.16 0.80
N TYR A 282 -13.59 10.45 1.05
CA TYR A 282 -14.92 11.00 1.32
C TYR A 282 -15.83 10.85 0.08
N GLY A 283 -15.32 11.17 -1.11
CA GLY A 283 -16.05 11.00 -2.36
C GLY A 283 -16.50 9.55 -2.59
N ALA A 284 -15.60 8.58 -2.38
CA ALA A 284 -15.92 7.16 -2.46
C ALA A 284 -17.00 6.76 -1.44
N ASN A 285 -16.92 7.27 -0.20
CA ASN A 285 -17.94 7.01 0.82
C ASN A 285 -19.32 7.57 0.44
N GLU A 286 -19.39 8.77 -0.15
CA GLU A 286 -20.65 9.34 -0.60
C GLU A 286 -21.23 8.55 -1.79
N MET A 287 -20.39 8.11 -2.74
CA MET A 287 -20.82 7.23 -3.84
C MET A 287 -21.37 5.89 -3.31
N ALA A 288 -20.72 5.31 -2.30
CA ALA A 288 -21.18 4.08 -1.66
C ALA A 288 -22.53 4.26 -0.95
N LYS A 289 -22.78 5.40 -0.28
CA LYS A 289 -24.08 5.76 0.29
C LYS A 289 -25.17 5.89 -0.77
N GLU A 290 -24.80 6.32 -1.96
CA GLU A 290 -25.70 6.44 -3.13
C GLU A 290 -25.90 5.10 -3.85
N GLY A 291 -25.30 4.00 -3.36
CA GLY A 291 -25.47 2.63 -3.86
C GLY A 291 -24.45 2.20 -4.92
N SER A 292 -23.36 2.95 -5.10
CA SER A 292 -22.26 2.53 -5.97
C SER A 292 -21.47 1.39 -5.32
N SER A 293 -21.07 0.38 -6.13
CA SER A 293 -20.07 -0.61 -5.73
C SER A 293 -18.64 -0.05 -5.89
N TYR A 294 -17.68 -0.72 -5.23
CA TYR A 294 -16.25 -0.40 -5.31
C TYR A 294 -15.67 -0.66 -6.70
#